data_f8b6958544da8e4fca9ac09f0b665db7
#
_entry.id   f8b6958544da8e4fca9ac09f0b665db7
#
_cell.length_a   1.000
_cell.length_b   1.000
_cell.length_c   1.000
_cell.angle_alpha   90.00
_cell.angle_beta   90.00
_cell.angle_gamma   90.00
#
_symmetry.space_group_name_H-M   'P 1'
#
loop_
_entity.id
_entity.type
_entity.pdbx_description
1 polymer ?
#
loop_
_entity_poly.entity_id
_entity_poly.type
_entity_poly.pdbx_seq_one_letter_code
_entity_poly.pdbx_strand_id
1 'polypeptide(L)'
;MAYYTSGAYRLPPYRLSDLPTRFVAYLSTQSDKTIDALEVLDALINHMPEHPERIDSLIRTEINRVNNAYPAFRDISTRIAEFRRDGYTDDPHRALLDDIRRMTMDDITRFYQAHVCGRKPVYVIVGNAHRIDRRRLATFGEIVRIHHQESYR
;
A
#
# COMPACT_ATOMS: atom_id res chain seq x y z
N MET A 1 6.06 15.20 -12.66
CA MET A 1 6.33 13.82 -13.10
C MET A 1 6.67 12.98 -11.87
N ALA A 2 6.00 11.85 -11.65
CA ALA A 2 6.35 10.92 -10.57
C ALA A 2 7.47 9.98 -11.03
N TYR A 3 8.45 9.73 -10.16
CA TYR A 3 9.55 8.80 -10.46
C TYR A 3 9.22 7.37 -10.04
N TYR A 4 8.40 7.22 -9.01
CA TYR A 4 8.00 5.93 -8.48
C TYR A 4 6.66 6.05 -7.75
N THR A 5 5.80 5.05 -7.93
CA THR A 5 4.53 4.93 -7.20
C THR A 5 4.32 3.50 -6.76
N SER A 6 3.75 3.32 -5.58
CA SER A 6 3.28 2.01 -5.11
C SER A 6 2.13 2.18 -4.14
N GLY A 7 1.30 1.15 -4.02
CA GLY A 7 0.26 1.05 -3.00
C GLY A 7 0.15 -0.38 -2.51
N ALA A 8 0.03 -0.56 -1.20
CA ALA A 8 -0.15 -1.89 -0.62
C ALA A 8 -0.74 -1.81 0.79
N TYR A 9 -1.43 -2.87 1.20
CA TYR A 9 -1.70 -3.13 2.61
C TYR A 9 -0.42 -3.58 3.31
N ARG A 10 -0.18 -3.01 4.49
CA ARG A 10 0.95 -3.36 5.34
C ARG A 10 0.42 -3.90 6.66
N LEU A 11 0.73 -5.16 6.93
CA LEU A 11 0.54 -5.75 8.24
C LEU A 11 1.51 -5.09 9.24
N PRO A 12 1.10 -4.92 10.50
CA PRO A 12 2.02 -4.44 11.53
C PRO A 12 3.16 -5.45 11.73
N PRO A 13 4.35 -4.98 12.16
CA PRO A 13 5.42 -5.89 12.58
C PRO A 13 4.94 -6.81 13.71
N TYR A 14 5.45 -8.03 13.78
CA TYR A 14 5.07 -9.02 14.80
C TYR A 14 5.05 -8.49 16.25
N ARG A 15 6.04 -7.68 16.60
CA ARG A 15 6.12 -7.07 17.94
C ARG A 15 5.07 -5.99 18.21
N LEU A 16 4.36 -5.56 17.17
CA LEU A 16 3.33 -4.52 17.19
C LEU A 16 2.04 -5.06 16.56
N SER A 17 1.76 -6.36 16.74
CA SER A 17 0.60 -7.05 16.15
C SER A 17 -0.75 -6.44 16.53
N ASP A 18 -0.80 -5.74 17.67
CA ASP A 18 -2.01 -5.05 18.13
C ASP A 18 -2.34 -3.77 17.34
N LEU A 19 -1.39 -3.30 16.53
CA LEU A 19 -1.64 -2.16 15.66
C LEU A 19 -2.50 -2.58 14.45
N PRO A 20 -3.39 -1.71 13.98
CA PRO A 20 -4.22 -2.01 12.82
C PRO A 20 -3.37 -2.12 11.54
N THR A 21 -3.83 -2.96 10.63
CA THR A 21 -3.35 -2.99 9.24
C THR A 21 -3.52 -1.62 8.60
N ARG A 22 -2.54 -1.20 7.80
CA ARG A 22 -2.54 0.10 7.13
C ARG A 22 -2.47 -0.06 5.63
N PHE A 23 -3.28 0.70 4.91
CA PHE A 23 -3.05 0.94 3.49
C PHE A 23 -2.00 2.04 3.36
N VAL A 24 -0.91 1.78 2.64
CA VAL A 24 0.18 2.73 2.42
C VAL A 24 0.31 2.97 0.93
N ALA A 25 0.11 4.21 0.52
CA ALA A 25 0.46 4.67 -0.82
C ALA A 25 1.76 5.48 -0.74
N TYR A 26 2.67 5.21 -1.66
CA TYR A 26 3.95 5.90 -1.77
C TYR A 26 4.09 6.54 -3.13
N LEU A 27 4.60 7.77 -3.14
CA LEU A 27 4.87 8.52 -4.36
C LEU A 27 6.18 9.28 -4.20
N SER A 28 7.08 9.18 -5.19
CA SER A 28 8.33 9.94 -5.27
C SER A 28 8.25 10.93 -6.43
N THR A 29 8.53 12.20 -6.17
CA THR A 29 8.50 13.28 -7.15
C THR A 29 9.53 14.36 -6.82
N GLN A 30 9.63 15.38 -7.68
CA GLN A 30 10.42 16.59 -7.40
C GLN A 30 9.78 17.39 -6.26
N SER A 31 10.60 18.03 -5.42
CA SER A 31 10.11 18.76 -4.23
C SER A 31 9.15 19.90 -4.57
N ASP A 32 9.33 20.57 -5.71
CA ASP A 32 8.44 21.65 -6.19
C ASP A 32 7.11 21.12 -6.76
N LYS A 33 6.99 19.81 -6.97
CA LYS A 33 5.80 19.10 -7.45
C LYS A 33 5.06 18.34 -6.34
N THR A 34 5.47 18.53 -5.10
CA THR A 34 4.89 17.79 -3.96
C THR A 34 3.38 18.01 -3.84
N ILE A 35 2.91 19.23 -3.98
CA ILE A 35 1.47 19.54 -3.83
C ILE A 35 0.66 18.95 -4.99
N ASP A 36 1.11 19.16 -6.22
CA ASP A 36 0.43 18.60 -7.40
C ASP A 36 0.35 17.07 -7.30
N ALA A 37 1.40 16.43 -6.79
CA ALA A 37 1.44 14.99 -6.57
C ALA A 37 0.49 14.52 -5.45
N LEU A 38 0.37 15.31 -4.36
CA LEU A 38 -0.59 15.03 -3.28
C LEU A 38 -2.03 15.15 -3.76
N GLU A 39 -2.36 16.17 -4.54
CA GLU A 39 -3.70 16.34 -5.13
C GLU A 39 -4.11 15.14 -5.98
N VAL A 40 -3.19 14.65 -6.83
CA VAL A 40 -3.44 13.45 -7.65
C VAL A 40 -3.57 12.19 -6.78
N LEU A 41 -2.71 12.04 -5.77
CA LEU A 41 -2.75 10.88 -4.88
C LEU A 41 -4.03 10.85 -4.05
N ASP A 42 -4.44 11.99 -3.50
CA ASP A 42 -5.68 12.13 -2.74
C ASP A 42 -6.90 11.82 -3.62
N ALA A 43 -6.91 12.34 -4.84
CA ALA A 43 -7.97 12.04 -5.81
C ALA A 43 -8.03 10.54 -6.14
N LEU A 44 -6.89 9.87 -6.34
CA LEU A 44 -6.85 8.41 -6.60
C LEU A 44 -7.32 7.58 -5.40
N ILE A 45 -6.99 8.01 -4.17
CA ILE A 45 -7.42 7.33 -2.95
C ILE A 45 -8.93 7.49 -2.73
N ASN A 46 -9.50 8.65 -3.06
CA ASN A 46 -10.92 8.93 -2.85
C ASN A 46 -11.80 8.58 -4.05
N HIS A 47 -11.23 8.51 -5.24
CA HIS A 47 -11.92 8.24 -6.51
C HIS A 47 -11.11 7.28 -7.36
N MET A 48 -11.07 6.01 -6.96
CA MET A 48 -10.36 4.97 -7.71
C MET A 48 -10.94 4.85 -9.14
N PRO A 49 -10.13 5.06 -10.19
CA PRO A 49 -10.58 4.83 -11.54
C PRO A 49 -10.80 3.34 -11.80
N GLU A 50 -11.93 2.97 -12.36
CA GLU A 50 -12.23 1.59 -12.73
C GLU A 50 -11.73 1.31 -14.14
N HIS A 51 -10.96 0.24 -14.28
CA HIS A 51 -10.39 -0.21 -15.55
C HIS A 51 -10.70 -1.70 -15.77
N PRO A 52 -11.97 -2.06 -16.04
CA PRO A 52 -12.37 -3.47 -16.18
C PRO A 52 -11.61 -4.18 -17.29
N GLU A 53 -11.17 -3.47 -18.32
CA GLU A 53 -10.36 -4.00 -19.42
C GLU A 53 -8.96 -4.50 -18.97
N ARG A 54 -8.52 -4.13 -17.78
CA ARG A 54 -7.21 -4.52 -17.23
C ARG A 54 -7.27 -5.73 -16.29
N ILE A 55 -8.46 -6.17 -15.89
CA ILE A 55 -8.61 -7.19 -14.85
C ILE A 55 -7.89 -8.48 -15.20
N ASP A 56 -7.99 -8.98 -16.44
CA ASP A 56 -7.32 -10.19 -16.89
C ASP A 56 -5.79 -10.08 -16.84
N SER A 57 -5.26 -8.90 -17.13
CA SER A 57 -3.83 -8.63 -17.04
C SER A 57 -3.35 -8.59 -15.59
N LEU A 58 -4.14 -8.00 -14.69
CA LEU A 58 -3.86 -7.95 -13.27
C LEU A 58 -3.89 -9.36 -12.66
N ILE A 59 -4.91 -10.16 -12.96
CA ILE A 59 -5.03 -11.56 -12.52
C ILE A 59 -3.81 -12.36 -12.93
N ARG A 60 -3.41 -12.29 -14.21
CA ARG A 60 -2.20 -12.98 -14.70
C ARG A 60 -0.94 -12.55 -13.98
N THR A 61 -0.79 -11.25 -13.74
CA THR A 61 0.37 -10.69 -13.03
C THR A 61 0.43 -11.21 -11.59
N GLU A 62 -0.71 -11.22 -10.88
CA GLU A 62 -0.77 -11.71 -9.50
C GLU A 62 -0.55 -13.22 -9.40
N ILE A 63 -1.10 -14.02 -10.31
CA ILE A 63 -0.82 -15.46 -10.39
C ILE A 63 0.67 -15.71 -10.59
N ASN A 64 1.32 -14.98 -11.50
CA ASN A 64 2.75 -15.10 -11.72
C ASN A 64 3.56 -14.67 -10.49
N ARG A 65 3.14 -13.60 -9.79
CA ARG A 65 3.77 -13.15 -8.55
C ARG A 65 3.70 -14.23 -7.47
N VAL A 66 2.54 -14.83 -7.27
CA VAL A 66 2.35 -15.91 -6.27
C VAL A 66 3.18 -17.13 -6.65
N ASN A 67 3.15 -17.58 -7.90
CA ASN A 67 3.92 -18.73 -8.36
C ASN A 67 5.44 -18.53 -8.27
N ASN A 68 5.92 -17.29 -8.38
CA ASN A 68 7.34 -16.97 -8.26
C ASN A 68 7.78 -16.60 -6.83
N ALA A 69 6.86 -16.56 -5.87
CA ALA A 69 7.14 -16.18 -4.48
C ALA A 69 7.63 -17.35 -3.60
N TYR A 70 8.05 -18.48 -4.21
CA TYR A 70 8.60 -19.61 -3.46
C TYR A 70 9.90 -19.23 -2.75
N PRO A 71 10.03 -19.54 -1.46
CA PRO A 71 11.26 -19.29 -0.72
C PRO A 71 12.38 -20.17 -1.26
N ALA A 72 13.62 -19.71 -1.14
CA ALA A 72 14.76 -20.57 -1.37
C ALA A 72 14.73 -21.78 -0.41
N PHE A 73 15.33 -22.91 -0.81
CA PHE A 73 15.30 -24.14 -0.01
C PHE A 73 15.64 -23.94 1.47
N ARG A 74 16.63 -23.10 1.76
CA ARG A 74 17.07 -22.80 3.13
C ARG A 74 16.06 -22.00 3.95
N ASP A 75 15.12 -21.33 3.30
CA ASP A 75 14.15 -20.43 3.93
C ASP A 75 12.78 -21.09 4.12
N ILE A 76 12.61 -22.34 3.64
CA ILE A 76 11.33 -23.06 3.72
C ILE A 76 10.87 -23.24 5.17
N SER A 77 11.77 -23.65 6.07
CA SER A 77 11.44 -23.84 7.49
C SER A 77 11.03 -22.54 8.17
N THR A 78 11.71 -21.45 7.83
CA THR A 78 11.35 -20.10 8.32
C THR A 78 9.97 -19.69 7.80
N ARG A 79 9.69 -19.92 6.53
CA ARG A 79 8.38 -19.61 5.93
C ARG A 79 7.25 -20.43 6.58
N ILE A 80 7.46 -21.70 6.84
CA ILE A 80 6.48 -22.54 7.54
C ILE A 80 6.22 -22.03 8.97
N ALA A 81 7.29 -21.62 9.67
CA ALA A 81 7.14 -21.04 11.01
C ALA A 81 6.37 -19.71 10.98
N GLU A 82 6.60 -18.86 9.98
CA GLU A 82 5.85 -17.63 9.76
C GLU A 82 4.36 -17.92 9.51
N PHE A 83 4.00 -18.84 8.62
CA PHE A 83 2.63 -19.22 8.34
C PHE A 83 1.91 -19.73 9.59
N ARG A 84 2.56 -20.62 10.37
CA ARG A 84 2.00 -21.14 11.62
C ARG A 84 1.78 -20.03 12.65
N ARG A 85 2.72 -19.10 12.78
CA ARG A 85 2.61 -17.94 13.67
C ARG A 85 1.42 -17.05 13.25
N ASP A 86 1.19 -16.90 11.94
CA ASP A 86 0.11 -16.09 11.39
C ASP A 86 -1.24 -16.85 11.37
N GLY A 87 -1.27 -18.08 11.95
CA GLY A 87 -2.49 -18.87 12.16
C GLY A 87 -2.84 -19.82 11.02
N TYR A 88 -2.00 -19.95 10.00
CA TYR A 88 -2.24 -20.88 8.91
C TYR A 88 -1.79 -22.30 9.27
N THR A 89 -2.64 -23.28 8.97
CA THR A 89 -2.36 -24.72 9.15
C THR A 89 -1.76 -25.36 7.90
N ASP A 90 -1.97 -24.76 6.74
CA ASP A 90 -1.45 -25.19 5.41
C ASP A 90 -0.94 -23.96 4.65
N ASP A 91 -0.40 -24.17 3.44
CA ASP A 91 0.06 -23.11 2.56
C ASP A 91 -1.11 -22.22 2.09
N PRO A 92 -1.16 -20.94 2.54
CA PRO A 92 -2.23 -20.04 2.16
C PRO A 92 -2.27 -19.73 0.66
N HIS A 93 -1.18 -19.95 -0.08
CA HIS A 93 -1.12 -19.67 -1.50
C HIS A 93 -2.03 -20.59 -2.34
N ARG A 94 -2.40 -21.77 -1.82
CA ARG A 94 -3.33 -22.68 -2.52
C ARG A 94 -4.71 -22.06 -2.72
N ALA A 95 -5.31 -21.58 -1.63
CA ALA A 95 -6.62 -20.91 -1.69
C ALA A 95 -6.53 -19.57 -2.41
N LEU A 96 -5.44 -18.81 -2.17
CA LEU A 96 -5.21 -17.52 -2.78
C LEU A 96 -5.20 -17.57 -4.31
N LEU A 97 -4.58 -18.59 -4.93
CA LEU A 97 -4.57 -18.71 -6.39
C LEU A 97 -5.96 -18.90 -6.98
N ASP A 98 -6.81 -19.65 -6.30
CA ASP A 98 -8.19 -19.88 -6.77
C ASP A 98 -9.06 -18.64 -6.57
N ASP A 99 -8.84 -17.88 -5.51
CA ASP A 99 -9.50 -16.60 -5.27
C ASP A 99 -9.07 -15.55 -6.30
N ILE A 100 -7.78 -15.44 -6.59
CA ILE A 100 -7.26 -14.53 -7.63
C ILE A 100 -7.87 -14.83 -8.99
N ARG A 101 -8.00 -16.12 -9.38
CA ARG A 101 -8.59 -16.50 -10.68
C ARG A 101 -10.05 -16.10 -10.82
N ARG A 102 -10.79 -16.03 -9.72
CA ARG A 102 -12.22 -15.67 -9.68
C ARG A 102 -12.48 -14.19 -9.45
N MET A 103 -11.43 -13.42 -9.17
CA MET A 103 -11.54 -12.00 -8.81
C MET A 103 -12.10 -11.19 -9.98
N THR A 104 -13.04 -10.31 -9.68
CA THR A 104 -13.67 -9.40 -10.63
C THR A 104 -13.34 -7.95 -10.30
N MET A 105 -13.62 -7.03 -11.21
CA MET A 105 -13.50 -5.59 -10.93
C MET A 105 -14.43 -5.17 -9.79
N ASP A 106 -15.62 -5.75 -9.72
CA ASP A 106 -16.60 -5.48 -8.65
C ASP A 106 -16.07 -5.87 -7.27
N ASP A 107 -15.29 -6.96 -7.17
CA ASP A 107 -14.67 -7.36 -5.91
C ASP A 107 -13.63 -6.33 -5.45
N ILE A 108 -12.83 -5.82 -6.38
CA ILE A 108 -11.83 -4.77 -6.13
C ILE A 108 -12.53 -3.47 -5.71
N THR A 109 -13.57 -3.08 -6.44
CA THR A 109 -14.34 -1.86 -6.13
C THR A 109 -15.01 -1.96 -4.76
N ARG A 110 -15.62 -3.09 -4.44
CA ARG A 110 -16.23 -3.34 -3.13
C ARG A 110 -15.21 -3.27 -1.99
N PHE A 111 -14.06 -3.89 -2.18
CA PHE A 111 -12.97 -3.82 -1.21
C PHE A 111 -12.47 -2.39 -1.02
N TYR A 112 -12.26 -1.65 -2.10
CA TYR A 112 -11.86 -0.25 -2.06
C TYR A 112 -12.87 0.61 -1.30
N GLN A 113 -14.16 0.48 -1.59
CA GLN A 113 -15.23 1.21 -0.92
C GLN A 113 -15.28 0.91 0.58
N ALA A 114 -15.10 -0.35 0.97
CA ALA A 114 -15.17 -0.76 2.37
C ALA A 114 -13.95 -0.33 3.19
N HIS A 115 -12.76 -0.28 2.59
CA HIS A 115 -11.50 -0.22 3.35
C HIS A 115 -10.61 0.99 3.04
N VAL A 116 -10.78 1.67 1.91
CA VAL A 116 -9.89 2.75 1.46
C VAL A 116 -10.65 4.07 1.32
N CYS A 117 -11.74 4.07 0.54
CA CYS A 117 -12.49 5.26 0.21
C CYS A 117 -13.01 6.00 1.45
N GLY A 118 -12.88 7.33 1.47
CA GLY A 118 -13.38 8.17 2.55
C GLY A 118 -12.64 8.03 3.89
N ARG A 119 -11.53 7.29 3.95
CA ARG A 119 -10.69 7.23 5.14
C ARG A 119 -9.81 8.47 5.23
N LYS A 120 -9.63 8.98 6.45
CA LYS A 120 -8.73 10.14 6.70
C LYS A 120 -7.28 9.69 6.57
N PRO A 121 -6.53 10.17 5.57
CA PRO A 121 -5.13 9.80 5.41
C PRO A 121 -4.23 10.58 6.37
N VAL A 122 -3.05 10.02 6.64
CA VAL A 122 -1.91 10.74 7.23
C VAL A 122 -0.85 10.86 6.15
N TYR A 123 -0.48 12.08 5.81
CA TYR A 123 0.57 12.33 4.81
C TYR A 123 1.92 12.47 5.50
N VAL A 124 2.87 11.65 5.11
CA VAL A 124 4.26 11.76 5.56
C VAL A 124 5.10 12.23 4.38
N ILE A 125 5.70 13.40 4.52
CA ILE A 125 6.47 14.05 3.46
C ILE A 125 7.92 14.17 3.89
N VAL A 126 8.82 13.64 3.07
CA VAL A 126 10.26 13.76 3.26
C VAL A 126 10.84 14.47 2.05
N GLY A 127 11.47 15.62 2.27
CA GLY A 127 12.01 16.41 1.18
C GLY A 127 12.53 17.77 1.58
N ASN A 128 12.88 18.60 0.60
CA ASN A 128 13.34 19.95 0.83
C ASN A 128 12.16 20.90 1.14
N ALA A 129 11.95 21.19 2.42
CA ALA A 129 10.84 22.01 2.91
C ALA A 129 10.80 23.44 2.33
N HIS A 130 11.93 23.98 1.84
CA HIS A 130 11.99 25.31 1.22
C HIS A 130 11.39 25.35 -0.18
N ARG A 131 11.23 24.18 -0.82
CA ARG A 131 10.64 24.05 -2.16
C ARG A 131 9.17 23.60 -2.13
N ILE A 132 8.60 23.39 -0.94
CA ILE A 132 7.21 22.95 -0.77
C ILE A 132 6.36 24.15 -0.39
N ASP A 133 5.29 24.42 -1.11
CA ASP A 133 4.32 25.45 -0.76
C ASP A 133 3.53 25.05 0.50
N ARG A 134 3.93 25.63 1.63
CA ARG A 134 3.31 25.33 2.93
C ARG A 134 1.88 25.81 3.04
N ARG A 135 1.47 26.87 2.32
CA ARG A 135 0.08 27.37 2.35
C ARG A 135 -0.84 26.36 1.68
N ARG A 136 -0.46 25.90 0.49
CA ARG A 136 -1.21 24.81 -0.19
C ARG A 136 -1.15 23.51 0.60
N LEU A 137 -0.01 23.17 1.20
CA LEU A 137 0.10 21.97 2.03
C LEU A 137 -0.88 21.99 3.22
N ALA A 138 -1.07 23.15 3.85
CA ALA A 138 -1.98 23.30 4.99
C ALA A 138 -3.46 23.05 4.64
N THR A 139 -3.84 23.03 3.36
CA THR A 139 -5.21 22.68 2.95
C THR A 139 -5.52 21.18 3.12
N PHE A 140 -4.50 20.33 3.19
CA PHE A 140 -4.65 18.90 3.44
C PHE A 140 -4.75 18.52 4.92
N GLY A 141 -4.39 19.43 5.83
CA GLY A 141 -4.48 19.20 7.27
C GLY A 141 -3.43 19.97 8.08
N GLU A 142 -3.36 19.67 9.36
CA GLU A 142 -2.36 20.23 10.26
C GLU A 142 -0.95 19.76 9.89
N ILE A 143 0.00 20.71 9.83
CA ILE A 143 1.40 20.42 9.51
C ILE A 143 2.20 20.24 10.79
N VAL A 144 2.62 19.03 11.09
CA VAL A 144 3.55 18.71 12.17
C VAL A 144 4.94 18.51 11.60
N ARG A 145 5.91 19.26 12.06
CA ARG A 145 7.31 19.10 11.65
C ARG A 145 8.03 18.18 12.60
N ILE A 146 8.56 17.07 12.08
CA ILE A 146 9.37 16.14 12.84
C ILE A 146 10.85 16.42 12.54
N HIS A 147 11.66 16.61 13.57
CA HIS A 147 13.10 16.74 13.43
C HIS A 147 13.77 15.36 13.47
N HIS A 148 14.87 15.20 12.73
CA HIS A 148 15.58 13.93 12.59
C HIS A 148 15.94 13.27 13.95
N GLN A 149 16.21 14.06 14.99
CA GLN A 149 16.50 13.53 16.33
C GLN A 149 15.29 12.93 17.06
N GLU A 150 14.08 13.25 16.64
CA GLU A 150 12.81 12.75 17.24
C GLU A 150 12.31 11.47 16.57
N SER A 151 12.83 11.15 15.37
CA SER A 151 12.40 9.97 14.61
C SER A 151 12.96 8.63 15.12
N TYR A 152 13.86 8.66 16.10
CA TYR A 152 14.52 7.47 16.67
C TYR A 152 14.19 7.22 18.15
N ARG A 153 13.23 7.95 18.71
CA ARG A 153 12.67 7.72 20.03
C ARG A 153 11.33 7.01 19.89
#